data_10ed050301109dcbeb48dc9cfe694d2f
#
_entry.id   10ed050301109dcbeb48dc9cfe694d2f
#
_cell.length_a   1.000
_cell.length_b   1.000
_cell.length_c   1.000
_cell.angle_alpha   90.00
_cell.angle_beta   90.00
_cell.angle_gamma   90.00
#
_symmetry.space_group_name_H-M   'P 1'
#
loop_
_entity.id
_entity.type
_entity.pdbx_description
1 polymer ?
#
loop_
_entity_poly.entity_id
_entity_poly.type
_entity_poly.pdbx_seq_one_letter_code
_entity_poly.pdbx_strand_id
1 'polypeptide(L)'
;PFFGLGGGVPITPFGDWSFDLSEDQARVLLEDCPDHAVLVTHSPPRDACDLDAGGTPLGSLAIREAVVRRKPRLVICGHVHASWTRRARIGDSMVVNAGPQGVLLTVSPDGEVG
;
A
#
# COMPACT_ATOMS: atom_id res chain seq x y z
N PRO A 1 15.98 3.14 0.33
CA PRO A 1 15.30 4.07 -0.58
C PRO A 1 13.79 4.11 -0.34
N PHE A 2 13.16 5.17 -0.80
CA PHE A 2 11.71 5.34 -0.80
C PHE A 2 11.20 5.29 -2.22
N PHE A 3 10.05 4.67 -2.43
CA PHE A 3 9.36 4.64 -3.72
C PHE A 3 7.88 4.94 -3.50
N GLY A 4 7.32 5.85 -4.28
CA GLY A 4 5.92 6.27 -4.15
C GLY A 4 5.09 5.96 -5.39
N LEU A 5 3.86 5.52 -5.20
CA LEU A 5 2.85 5.37 -6.23
C LEU A 5 1.61 6.15 -5.80
N GLY A 6 1.28 7.22 -6.53
CA GLY A 6 0.06 7.99 -6.30
C GLY A 6 -1.14 7.39 -7.02
N GLY A 7 -2.32 7.81 -6.62
CA GLY A 7 -3.58 7.42 -7.24
C GLY A 7 -4.24 6.20 -6.61
N GLY A 8 -5.56 6.14 -6.73
CA GLY A 8 -6.35 4.98 -6.31
C GLY A 8 -6.12 3.79 -7.24
N VAL A 9 -5.99 2.58 -6.72
CA VAL A 9 -5.84 1.33 -7.47
C VAL A 9 -6.70 0.27 -6.82
N PRO A 10 -7.58 -0.40 -7.52
CA PRO A 10 -8.01 -0.19 -8.91
C PRO A 10 -8.85 1.08 -9.08
N ILE A 11 -9.32 1.30 -10.29
CA ILE A 11 -10.17 2.47 -10.59
C ILE A 11 -11.41 2.46 -9.70
N THR A 12 -11.67 3.61 -9.06
CA THR A 12 -12.79 3.80 -8.15
C THR A 12 -14.04 4.27 -8.91
N PRO A 13 -15.26 4.20 -8.29
CA PRO A 13 -16.47 4.72 -8.92
C PRO A 13 -16.61 6.24 -8.92
N PHE A 14 -15.57 7.00 -8.51
CA PHE A 14 -15.66 8.44 -8.33
C PHE A 14 -15.43 9.26 -9.61
N GLY A 15 -15.03 8.62 -10.72
CA GLY A 15 -14.86 9.28 -12.02
C GLY A 15 -13.82 10.39 -11.98
N ASP A 16 -14.15 11.53 -12.60
CA ASP A 16 -13.22 12.66 -12.73
C ASP A 16 -12.86 13.33 -11.39
N TRP A 17 -13.53 13.00 -10.31
CA TRP A 17 -13.22 13.48 -8.96
C TRP A 17 -12.04 12.78 -8.31
N SER A 18 -11.53 11.72 -8.95
CA SER A 18 -10.48 10.90 -8.39
C SER A 18 -9.39 10.63 -9.43
N PHE A 19 -8.14 10.66 -9.00
CA PHE A 19 -7.03 10.19 -9.81
C PHE A 19 -6.81 8.71 -9.54
N ASP A 20 -7.18 7.86 -10.50
CA ASP A 20 -7.14 6.42 -10.34
C ASP A 20 -6.33 5.76 -11.43
N LEU A 21 -5.74 4.62 -11.09
CA LEU A 21 -4.99 3.75 -12.00
C LEU A 21 -5.67 2.40 -12.10
N SER A 22 -5.63 1.79 -13.28
CA SER A 22 -5.96 0.37 -13.41
C SER A 22 -4.86 -0.48 -12.77
N GLU A 23 -5.17 -1.74 -12.50
CA GLU A 23 -4.16 -2.68 -12.00
C GLU A 23 -2.99 -2.82 -12.98
N ASP A 24 -3.25 -2.85 -14.28
CA ASP A 24 -2.20 -2.96 -15.28
C ASP A 24 -1.30 -1.72 -15.35
N GLN A 25 -1.88 -0.53 -15.24
CA GLN A 25 -1.10 0.71 -15.15
C GLN A 25 -0.22 0.73 -13.91
N ALA A 26 -0.75 0.31 -12.77
CA ALA A 26 0.00 0.21 -11.53
C ALA A 26 1.14 -0.80 -11.63
N ARG A 27 0.93 -1.94 -12.28
CA ARG A 27 1.98 -2.96 -12.50
C ARG A 27 3.17 -2.37 -13.24
N VAL A 28 2.92 -1.62 -14.30
CA VAL A 28 3.99 -0.99 -15.11
C VAL A 28 4.78 0.00 -14.26
N LEU A 29 4.10 0.87 -13.52
CA LEU A 29 4.76 1.88 -12.69
C LEU A 29 5.55 1.26 -11.54
N LEU A 30 5.08 0.14 -10.98
CA LEU A 30 5.74 -0.54 -9.86
C LEU A 30 6.96 -1.36 -10.29
N GLU A 31 7.20 -1.55 -11.59
CA GLU A 31 8.41 -2.24 -12.07
C GLU A 31 9.69 -1.54 -11.62
N ASP A 32 9.66 -0.23 -11.47
CA ASP A 32 10.82 0.57 -11.06
C ASP A 32 11.05 0.57 -9.54
N CYS A 33 10.19 -0.06 -8.76
CA CYS A 33 10.34 -0.12 -7.31
C CYS A 33 11.59 -0.93 -6.95
N PRO A 34 12.56 -0.33 -6.20
CA PRO A 34 13.74 -1.07 -5.77
C PRO A 34 13.40 -2.15 -4.74
N ASP A 35 14.23 -3.18 -4.68
CA ASP A 35 14.11 -4.19 -3.63
C ASP A 35 14.34 -3.56 -2.25
N HIS A 36 13.59 -4.03 -1.26
CA HIS A 36 13.72 -3.62 0.14
C HIS A 36 13.52 -2.12 0.40
N ALA A 37 12.77 -1.45 -0.47
CA ALA A 37 12.42 -0.05 -0.30
C ALA A 37 11.40 0.15 0.83
N VAL A 38 11.18 1.41 1.21
CA VAL A 38 9.94 1.84 1.86
C VAL A 38 8.99 2.24 0.74
N LEU A 39 7.91 1.49 0.58
CA LEU A 39 6.91 1.71 -0.46
C LEU A 39 5.76 2.54 0.10
N VAL A 40 5.48 3.68 -0.53
CA VAL A 40 4.38 4.57 -0.15
C VAL A 40 3.35 4.56 -1.26
N THR A 41 2.13 4.10 -0.95
CA THR A 41 1.03 4.03 -1.91
C THR A 41 -0.21 4.67 -1.34
N HIS A 42 -1.07 5.21 -2.20
CA HIS A 42 -2.39 5.69 -1.75
C HIS A 42 -3.27 4.50 -1.35
N SER A 43 -3.40 3.52 -2.23
CA SER A 43 -4.21 2.33 -1.98
C SER A 43 -3.39 1.23 -1.29
N PRO A 44 -4.04 0.41 -0.43
CA PRO A 44 -3.36 -0.73 0.19
C PRO A 44 -3.17 -1.88 -0.79
N PRO A 45 -2.25 -2.82 -0.47
CA PRO A 45 -2.21 -4.10 -1.14
C PRO A 45 -3.49 -4.91 -0.85
N ARG A 46 -3.90 -5.77 -1.77
CA ARG A 46 -5.03 -6.69 -1.54
C ARG A 46 -4.76 -7.55 -0.31
N ASP A 47 -5.77 -7.68 0.54
CA ASP A 47 -5.78 -8.50 1.76
C ASP A 47 -4.81 -8.02 2.87
N ALA A 48 -4.38 -6.76 2.81
CA ALA A 48 -3.56 -6.17 3.87
C ALA A 48 -4.02 -4.74 4.15
N CYS A 49 -4.66 -4.51 5.28
CA CYS A 49 -5.16 -3.19 5.71
C CYS A 49 -6.18 -2.58 4.73
N ASP A 50 -6.97 -3.41 4.06
CA ASP A 50 -7.80 -3.01 2.92
C ASP A 50 -9.29 -3.30 3.08
N LEU A 51 -9.72 -3.78 4.23
CA LEU A 51 -11.15 -4.10 4.45
C LEU A 51 -11.95 -2.83 4.69
N ASP A 52 -13.05 -2.69 3.95
CA ASP A 52 -14.03 -1.64 4.22
C ASP A 52 -14.91 -1.98 5.44
N ALA A 53 -15.85 -1.11 5.76
CA ALA A 53 -16.74 -1.31 6.93
C ALA A 53 -17.60 -2.58 6.82
N GLY A 54 -17.86 -3.05 5.60
CA GLY A 54 -18.61 -4.28 5.35
C GLY A 54 -17.73 -5.54 5.29
N GLY A 55 -16.42 -5.41 5.47
CA GLY A 55 -15.48 -6.52 5.39
C GLY A 55 -15.05 -6.88 3.97
N THR A 56 -15.31 -6.03 2.99
CA THR A 56 -14.91 -6.25 1.59
C THR A 56 -13.48 -5.80 1.38
N PRO A 57 -12.60 -6.64 0.81
CA PRO A 57 -11.23 -6.22 0.49
C PRO A 57 -11.23 -5.30 -0.73
N LEU A 58 -10.65 -4.11 -0.56
CA LEU A 58 -10.59 -3.07 -1.59
C LEU A 58 -9.17 -2.84 -2.12
N GLY A 59 -8.20 -3.60 -1.68
CA GLY A 59 -6.81 -3.41 -2.03
C GLY A 59 -6.46 -3.80 -3.46
N SER A 60 -5.26 -3.41 -3.86
CA SER A 60 -4.74 -3.61 -5.21
C SER A 60 -3.97 -4.91 -5.32
N LEU A 61 -4.30 -5.71 -6.33
CA LEU A 61 -3.54 -6.91 -6.68
C LEU A 61 -2.14 -6.56 -7.18
N ALA A 62 -2.01 -5.50 -7.99
CA ALA A 62 -0.72 -5.05 -8.52
C ALA A 62 0.23 -4.63 -7.39
N ILE A 63 -0.29 -3.90 -6.41
CA ILE A 63 0.51 -3.49 -5.25
C ILE A 63 0.91 -4.71 -4.43
N ARG A 64 0.00 -5.65 -4.19
CA ARG A 64 0.34 -6.89 -3.48
C ARG A 64 1.42 -7.69 -4.20
N GLU A 65 1.32 -7.84 -5.52
CA GLU A 65 2.34 -8.52 -6.33
C GLU A 65 3.71 -7.85 -6.19
N ALA A 66 3.75 -6.52 -6.22
CA ALA A 66 4.99 -5.77 -6.05
C ALA A 66 5.60 -5.98 -4.65
N VAL A 67 4.78 -6.03 -3.61
CA VAL A 67 5.25 -6.31 -2.24
C VAL A 67 5.87 -7.71 -2.15
N VAL A 68 5.24 -8.70 -2.75
CA VAL A 68 5.75 -10.07 -2.76
C VAL A 68 7.08 -10.16 -3.53
N ARG A 69 7.17 -9.47 -4.67
CA ARG A 69 8.34 -9.53 -5.56
C ARG A 69 9.52 -8.72 -5.04
N ARG A 70 9.26 -7.48 -4.60
CA ARG A 70 10.32 -6.52 -4.21
C ARG A 70 10.65 -6.55 -2.72
N LYS A 71 9.81 -7.15 -1.91
CA LYS A 71 10.01 -7.33 -0.46
C LYS A 71 10.37 -6.02 0.23
N PRO A 72 9.55 -4.97 0.09
CA PRO A 72 9.79 -3.72 0.79
C PRO A 72 9.82 -3.99 2.29
N ARG A 73 10.62 -3.21 3.01
CA ARG A 73 10.68 -3.32 4.48
C ARG A 73 9.39 -2.83 5.12
N LEU A 74 8.82 -1.78 4.53
CA LEU A 74 7.61 -1.13 5.02
C LEU A 74 6.76 -0.69 3.82
N VAL A 75 5.47 -0.89 3.93
CA VAL A 75 4.47 -0.35 3.00
C VAL A 75 3.56 0.58 3.79
N ILE A 76 3.50 1.83 3.38
CA ILE A 76 2.61 2.84 3.98
C ILE A 76 1.51 3.15 2.99
N CYS A 77 0.27 2.98 3.41
CA CYS A 77 -0.90 3.20 2.57
C CYS A 77 -2.00 3.95 3.33
N GLY A 78 -3.10 4.22 2.65
CA GLY A 78 -4.27 4.90 3.20
C GLY A 78 -5.54 4.44 2.50
N HIS A 79 -6.35 5.38 2.03
CA HIS A 79 -7.53 5.21 1.18
C HIS A 79 -8.70 4.48 1.84
N VAL A 80 -8.51 3.30 2.40
CA VAL A 80 -9.60 2.51 3.00
C VAL A 80 -9.79 2.94 4.44
N HIS A 81 -10.83 3.75 4.69
CA HIS A 81 -11.02 4.45 5.96
C HIS A 81 -11.31 3.51 7.14
N ALA A 82 -12.04 2.42 6.90
CA ALA A 82 -12.33 1.45 7.95
C ALA A 82 -11.08 0.68 8.43
N SER A 83 -9.98 0.79 7.69
CA SER A 83 -8.71 0.13 8.02
C SER A 83 -7.65 1.10 8.53
N TRP A 84 -7.98 2.35 8.85
CA TRP A 84 -7.03 3.30 9.43
C TRP A 84 -6.35 2.73 10.67
N THR A 85 -5.05 2.96 10.77
CA THR A 85 -4.16 2.49 11.84
C THR A 85 -3.94 0.99 11.89
N ARG A 86 -4.53 0.22 11.00
CA ARG A 86 -4.32 -1.22 10.93
C ARG A 86 -2.91 -1.53 10.43
N ARG A 87 -2.37 -2.63 10.94
CA ARG A 87 -1.08 -3.18 10.51
C ARG A 87 -1.28 -4.62 10.07
N ALA A 88 -0.52 -5.04 9.07
CA ALA A 88 -0.53 -6.42 8.58
C ALA A 88 0.86 -6.77 8.07
N ARG A 89 1.06 -8.04 7.73
CA ARG A 89 2.30 -8.51 7.10
C ARG A 89 1.99 -9.21 5.79
N ILE A 90 2.87 -8.99 4.82
CA ILE A 90 2.96 -9.80 3.61
C ILE A 90 4.38 -10.32 3.58
N GLY A 91 4.56 -11.63 3.87
CA GLY A 91 5.90 -12.16 4.12
C GLY A 91 6.57 -11.41 5.28
N ASP A 92 7.76 -10.88 5.06
CA ASP A 92 8.48 -10.07 6.04
C ASP A 92 8.17 -8.57 5.96
N SER A 93 7.37 -8.14 4.99
CA SER A 93 7.00 -6.74 4.82
C SER A 93 5.91 -6.34 5.80
N MET A 94 6.13 -5.26 6.55
CA MET A 94 5.10 -4.64 7.38
C MET A 94 4.26 -3.70 6.50
N VAL A 95 2.92 -3.83 6.57
CA VAL A 95 1.97 -2.94 5.91
C VAL A 95 1.23 -2.13 6.96
N VAL A 96 1.20 -0.83 6.80
CA VAL A 96 0.52 0.08 7.73
C VAL A 96 -0.42 1.01 6.95
N ASN A 97 -1.68 1.03 7.34
CA ASN A 97 -2.60 2.06 6.87
C ASN A 97 -2.49 3.25 7.83
N ALA A 98 -1.83 4.32 7.38
CA ALA A 98 -1.46 5.44 8.26
C ALA A 98 -2.66 6.26 8.73
N GLY A 99 -3.75 6.30 7.95
CA GLY A 99 -4.91 7.13 8.26
C GLY A 99 -4.61 8.63 8.17
N PRO A 100 -5.62 9.48 8.47
CA PRO A 100 -5.47 10.92 8.31
C PRO A 100 -4.67 11.60 9.41
N GLN A 101 -4.52 10.96 10.57
CA GLN A 101 -3.77 11.50 11.71
C GLN A 101 -2.29 11.13 11.66
N GLY A 102 -1.93 10.19 10.78
CA GLY A 102 -0.57 9.70 10.67
C GLY A 102 -0.18 8.70 11.75
N VAL A 103 0.95 8.08 11.54
CA VAL A 103 1.55 7.11 12.47
C VAL A 103 3.05 7.37 12.52
N LEU A 104 3.62 7.38 13.70
CA LEU A 104 5.07 7.45 13.87
C LEU A 104 5.64 6.04 13.87
N LEU A 105 6.58 5.79 12.96
CA LEU A 105 7.23 4.50 12.81
C LEU A 105 8.74 4.66 12.89
N THR A 106 9.41 3.67 13.45
CA THR A 106 10.85 3.58 13.43
C THR A 106 11.26 2.39 12.56
N VAL A 107 12.17 2.64 11.62
CA VAL A 107 12.74 1.61 10.77
C VAL A 107 14.23 1.53 11.09
N SER A 108 14.67 0.43 11.67
CA SER A 108 16.07 0.24 12.04
C SER A 108 16.91 -0.15 10.81
N PRO A 109 18.24 -0.03 10.88
CA PRO A 109 19.12 -0.39 9.76
C PRO A 109 19.01 -1.85 9.32
N ASP A 110 18.59 -2.75 10.19
CA ASP A 110 18.37 -4.17 9.88
C ASP A 110 16.98 -4.45 9.29
N GLY A 111 16.13 -3.42 9.14
CA GLY A 111 14.80 -3.54 8.57
C GLY A 111 13.68 -3.79 9.57
N GLU A 112 13.96 -3.78 10.87
CA GLU A 112 12.91 -3.87 11.89
C GLU A 112 12.04 -2.61 11.86
N VAL A 113 10.72 -2.81 11.98
CA VAL A 113 9.72 -1.73 12.01
C VAL A 113 8.99 -1.75 13.34
N GLY A 114 9.02 -0.64 14.00
CA GLY A 114 8.38 -0.48 15.32
C GLY A 114 7.47 0.72 15.45
#